data_fdef92c2f91426e60d141cecf2eaf026
#
_entry.id   fdef92c2f91426e60d141cecf2eaf026
#
_cell.length_a   1.000
_cell.length_b   1.000
_cell.length_c   1.000
_cell.angle_alpha   90.00
_cell.angle_beta   90.00
_cell.angle_gamma   90.00
#
_symmetry.space_group_name_H-M   'P 1'
#
loop_
_entity.id
_entity.type
_entity.pdbx_description
1 polymer ?
#
loop_
_entity_poly.entity_id
_entity_poly.type
_entity_poly.pdbx_seq_one_letter_code
_entity_poly.pdbx_strand_id
1 'polypeptide(L)'
;TSLASVVQMKSPVSLKNWIGYLEDTYLIGTLSPFEYSMKKQLSRNQKYYGIDTALRNAVSFRFSDDHGLLLENIVWVELRRRGYELYWLKGENECDFIAFEQGKVSMAIQVCWNLSDENREREFGGLMEACTSFPGSTGYVLTLYQEESPTGRIRVMPVWKWILER
;
A
#
# COMPACT_ATOMS: atom_id res chain seq x y z
N THR A 1 8.22 -10.18 -14.41
CA THR A 1 7.45 -10.06 -15.67
C THR A 1 6.80 -8.68 -15.69
N SER A 2 6.95 -7.89 -16.77
CA SER A 2 6.34 -6.58 -16.85
C SER A 2 4.84 -6.69 -17.14
N LEU A 3 4.04 -5.74 -16.65
CA LEU A 3 2.60 -5.69 -16.93
C LEU A 3 2.31 -5.69 -18.46
N ALA A 4 3.13 -4.97 -19.24
CA ALA A 4 3.02 -4.94 -20.70
C ALA A 4 3.14 -6.33 -21.34
N SER A 5 4.01 -7.20 -20.83
CA SER A 5 4.15 -8.57 -21.34
C SER A 5 2.95 -9.46 -20.97
N VAL A 6 2.38 -9.26 -19.78
CA VAL A 6 1.17 -10.00 -19.34
C VAL A 6 -0.03 -9.69 -20.23
N VAL A 7 -0.27 -8.40 -20.51
CA VAL A 7 -1.38 -7.96 -21.37
C VAL A 7 -1.03 -7.98 -22.88
N GLN A 8 0.12 -8.54 -23.26
CA GLN A 8 0.60 -8.66 -24.65
C GLN A 8 0.66 -7.33 -25.41
N MET A 9 0.85 -6.22 -24.72
CA MET A 9 0.95 -4.91 -25.34
C MET A 9 2.37 -4.63 -25.81
N LYS A 10 2.52 -4.27 -27.08
CA LYS A 10 3.82 -3.98 -27.70
C LYS A 10 4.38 -2.60 -27.30
N SER A 11 3.51 -1.66 -26.93
CA SER A 11 3.87 -0.28 -26.62
C SER A 11 3.66 0.04 -25.14
N PRO A 12 4.71 0.39 -24.39
CA PRO A 12 4.58 0.87 -23.01
C PRO A 12 3.75 2.17 -22.90
N VAL A 13 3.77 3.01 -23.94
CA VAL A 13 2.99 4.24 -23.98
C VAL A 13 1.50 3.94 -24.05
N SER A 14 1.10 2.96 -24.88
CA SER A 14 -0.30 2.54 -24.94
C SER A 14 -0.78 1.98 -23.60
N LEU A 15 0.04 1.17 -22.92
CA LEU A 15 -0.30 0.65 -21.60
C LEU A 15 -0.52 1.79 -20.59
N LYS A 16 0.36 2.80 -20.60
CA LYS A 16 0.23 3.96 -19.71
C LYS A 16 -1.06 4.73 -19.97
N ASN A 17 -1.43 4.91 -21.24
CA ASN A 17 -2.70 5.57 -21.59
C ASN A 17 -3.91 4.76 -21.10
N TRP A 18 -3.90 3.44 -21.25
CA TRP A 18 -4.99 2.58 -20.75
C TRP A 18 -5.12 2.65 -19.22
N ILE A 19 -3.99 2.65 -18.50
CA ILE A 19 -4.00 2.84 -17.06
C ILE A 19 -4.62 4.20 -16.72
N GLY A 20 -4.22 5.28 -17.41
CA GLY A 20 -4.81 6.61 -17.23
C GLY A 20 -6.33 6.62 -17.44
N TYR A 21 -6.85 5.94 -18.46
CA TYR A 21 -8.31 5.83 -18.65
C TYR A 21 -9.02 5.10 -17.51
N LEU A 22 -8.40 4.07 -16.95
CA LEU A 22 -8.95 3.36 -15.79
C LEU A 22 -8.93 4.23 -14.52
N GLU A 23 -7.90 5.07 -14.35
CA GLU A 23 -7.84 6.06 -13.27
C GLU A 23 -8.89 7.16 -13.45
N ASP A 24 -9.05 7.70 -14.66
CA ASP A 24 -10.05 8.74 -14.99
C ASP A 24 -11.48 8.25 -14.75
N THR A 25 -11.73 6.96 -14.91
CA THR A 25 -13.02 6.32 -14.63
C THR A 25 -13.19 5.86 -13.19
N TYR A 26 -12.23 6.15 -12.31
CA TYR A 26 -12.24 5.74 -10.90
C TYR A 26 -12.35 4.22 -10.70
N LEU A 27 -11.85 3.42 -11.61
CA LEU A 27 -11.82 1.96 -11.45
C LEU A 27 -10.59 1.49 -10.65
N ILE A 28 -9.49 2.19 -10.86
CA ILE A 28 -8.22 1.93 -10.15
C ILE A 28 -7.62 3.24 -9.66
N GLY A 29 -6.66 3.12 -8.74
CA GLY A 29 -5.77 4.22 -8.42
C GLY A 29 -4.34 3.73 -8.32
N THR A 30 -3.42 4.64 -8.56
CA THR A 30 -1.99 4.37 -8.57
C THR A 30 -1.35 4.84 -7.27
N LEU A 31 -0.42 4.05 -6.75
CA LEU A 31 0.44 4.40 -5.64
C LEU A 31 1.89 4.44 -6.12
N SER A 32 2.48 5.62 -6.07
CA SER A 32 3.88 5.86 -6.45
C SER A 32 4.82 5.54 -5.29
N PRO A 33 6.08 5.16 -5.58
CA PRO A 33 7.11 5.10 -4.54
C PRO A 33 7.41 6.49 -4.02
N PHE A 34 7.78 6.59 -2.74
CA PHE A 34 8.33 7.81 -2.19
C PHE A 34 9.78 7.98 -2.68
N GLU A 35 10.05 9.09 -3.34
CA GLU A 35 11.38 9.48 -3.79
C GLU A 35 11.53 10.99 -3.68
N TYR A 36 12.66 11.45 -3.19
CA TYR A 36 12.97 12.90 -3.16
C TYR A 36 13.17 13.52 -4.55
N SER A 37 13.34 12.69 -5.57
CA SER A 37 13.52 13.11 -6.97
C SER A 37 12.35 12.64 -7.82
N MET A 38 11.62 13.57 -8.43
CA MET A 38 10.53 13.30 -9.35
C MET A 38 10.96 12.37 -10.51
N LYS A 39 12.17 12.53 -11.04
CA LYS A 39 12.71 11.69 -12.10
C LYS A 39 12.86 10.24 -11.64
N LYS A 40 13.33 10.01 -10.42
CA LYS A 40 13.45 8.67 -9.84
C LYS A 40 12.07 8.08 -9.58
N GLN A 41 11.15 8.84 -9.01
CA GLN A 41 9.77 8.42 -8.75
C GLN A 41 9.08 7.92 -10.01
N LEU A 42 9.15 8.67 -11.12
CA LEU A 42 8.56 8.30 -12.40
C LEU A 42 9.20 7.10 -13.09
N SER A 43 10.44 6.76 -12.73
CA SER A 43 11.17 5.60 -13.29
C SER A 43 10.97 4.30 -12.50
N ARG A 44 10.40 4.38 -11.29
CA ARG A 44 10.15 3.23 -10.42
C ARG A 44 8.83 2.55 -10.74
N ASN A 45 8.71 1.29 -10.32
CA ASN A 45 7.46 0.56 -10.40
C ASN A 45 6.40 1.23 -9.53
N GLN A 46 5.17 1.23 -10.01
CA GLN A 46 4.00 1.70 -9.28
C GLN A 46 3.17 0.51 -8.82
N LYS A 47 2.47 0.67 -7.69
CA LYS A 47 1.43 -0.26 -7.24
C LYS A 47 0.08 0.24 -7.75
N TYR A 48 -0.85 -0.69 -8.01
CA TYR A 48 -2.20 -0.38 -8.51
C TYR A 48 -3.23 -1.05 -7.61
N TYR A 49 -4.24 -0.27 -7.22
CA TYR A 49 -5.32 -0.72 -6.35
C TYR A 49 -6.66 -0.50 -7.02
N GLY A 50 -7.59 -1.43 -6.82
CA GLY A 50 -8.98 -1.25 -7.24
C GLY A 50 -9.73 -0.35 -6.24
N ILE A 51 -10.56 0.54 -6.74
CA ILE A 51 -11.43 1.36 -5.87
C ILE A 51 -12.46 0.49 -5.15
N ASP A 52 -12.91 -0.57 -5.80
CA ASP A 52 -13.88 -1.51 -5.26
C ASP A 52 -13.31 -2.93 -5.25
N THR A 53 -13.17 -3.51 -4.06
CA THR A 53 -12.66 -4.87 -3.88
C THR A 53 -13.61 -5.93 -4.40
N ALA A 54 -14.92 -5.68 -4.43
CA ALA A 54 -15.91 -6.61 -4.99
C ALA A 54 -15.77 -6.66 -6.52
N LEU A 55 -15.60 -5.50 -7.17
CA LEU A 55 -15.34 -5.44 -8.60
C LEU A 55 -14.03 -6.15 -8.95
N ARG A 56 -12.95 -5.88 -8.19
CA ARG A 56 -11.68 -6.60 -8.35
C ARG A 56 -11.88 -8.12 -8.29
N ASN A 57 -12.61 -8.61 -7.28
CA ASN A 57 -12.85 -10.03 -7.10
C ASN A 57 -13.74 -10.64 -8.20
N ALA A 58 -14.66 -9.86 -8.77
CA ALA A 58 -15.52 -10.31 -9.86
C ALA A 58 -14.76 -10.53 -11.18
N VAL A 59 -13.71 -9.75 -11.44
CA VAL A 59 -12.91 -9.83 -12.68
C VAL A 59 -11.60 -10.58 -12.53
N SER A 60 -11.13 -10.82 -11.29
CA SER A 60 -9.89 -11.56 -11.07
C SER A 60 -10.12 -13.07 -11.18
N PHE A 61 -9.21 -13.74 -11.88
CA PHE A 61 -9.16 -15.20 -11.84
C PHE A 61 -8.77 -15.65 -10.43
N ARG A 62 -9.63 -16.44 -9.77
CA ARG A 62 -9.45 -16.95 -8.41
C ARG A 62 -8.39 -18.08 -8.36
N PHE A 63 -7.17 -17.82 -8.79
CA PHE A 63 -6.09 -18.82 -8.76
C PHE A 63 -5.17 -18.71 -7.55
N SER A 64 -5.31 -17.66 -6.72
CA SER A 64 -4.59 -17.56 -5.45
C SER A 64 -5.48 -16.90 -4.39
N ASP A 65 -5.46 -17.47 -3.19
CA ASP A 65 -6.04 -16.86 -1.98
C ASP A 65 -5.14 -15.70 -1.52
N ASP A 66 -5.02 -14.65 -2.37
CA ASP A 66 -4.16 -13.52 -2.09
C ASP A 66 -4.87 -12.52 -1.15
N HIS A 67 -5.14 -13.03 0.05
CA HIS A 67 -5.83 -12.29 1.11
C HIS A 67 -5.03 -11.08 1.58
N GLY A 68 -3.69 -11.14 1.51
CA GLY A 68 -2.81 -10.03 1.86
C GLY A 68 -3.05 -8.83 0.96
N LEU A 69 -3.04 -9.02 -0.37
CA LEU A 69 -3.31 -7.95 -1.33
C LEU A 69 -4.75 -7.41 -1.23
N LEU A 70 -5.72 -8.24 -0.83
CA LEU A 70 -7.09 -7.77 -0.61
C LEU A 70 -7.16 -6.83 0.60
N LEU A 71 -6.48 -7.21 1.70
CA LEU A 71 -6.43 -6.40 2.91
C LEU A 71 -5.69 -5.07 2.66
N GLU A 72 -4.57 -5.13 1.94
CA GLU A 72 -3.79 -3.96 1.52
C GLU A 72 -4.64 -3.01 0.67
N ASN A 73 -5.43 -3.55 -0.27
CA ASN A 73 -6.35 -2.76 -1.08
C ASN A 73 -7.43 -2.04 -0.24
N ILE A 74 -7.99 -2.71 0.78
CA ILE A 74 -8.96 -2.10 1.70
C ILE A 74 -8.32 -0.92 2.45
N VAL A 75 -7.10 -1.09 2.94
CA VAL A 75 -6.36 -0.04 3.65
C VAL A 75 -6.09 1.14 2.72
N TRP A 76 -5.67 0.87 1.47
CA TRP A 76 -5.45 1.92 0.48
C TRP A 76 -6.73 2.74 0.21
N VAL A 77 -7.88 2.08 0.01
CA VAL A 77 -9.17 2.75 -0.20
C VAL A 77 -9.52 3.63 0.99
N GLU A 78 -9.34 3.13 2.21
CA GLU A 78 -9.64 3.89 3.42
C GLU A 78 -8.71 5.11 3.59
N LEU A 79 -7.42 4.97 3.34
CA LEU A 79 -6.46 6.08 3.38
C LEU A 79 -6.82 7.17 2.36
N ARG A 80 -7.21 6.77 1.15
CA ARG A 80 -7.70 7.69 0.11
C ARG A 80 -8.99 8.39 0.54
N ARG A 81 -9.93 7.66 1.15
CA ARG A 81 -11.19 8.21 1.68
C ARG A 81 -10.93 9.27 2.77
N ARG A 82 -9.91 9.07 3.59
CA ARG A 82 -9.47 10.03 4.62
C ARG A 82 -8.73 11.24 4.03
N GLY A 83 -8.41 11.24 2.74
CA GLY A 83 -7.76 12.37 2.06
C GLY A 83 -6.26 12.44 2.22
N TYR A 84 -5.60 11.37 2.63
CA TYR A 84 -4.14 11.35 2.70
C TYR A 84 -3.50 11.35 1.31
N GLU A 85 -2.38 12.04 1.19
CA GLU A 85 -1.45 11.87 0.08
C GLU A 85 -0.57 10.64 0.39
N LEU A 86 -0.51 9.69 -0.54
CA LEU A 86 0.02 8.35 -0.29
C LEU A 86 1.20 8.01 -1.17
N TYR A 87 2.17 7.33 -0.56
CA TYR A 87 3.31 6.72 -1.21
C TYR A 87 3.60 5.36 -0.58
N TRP A 88 4.38 4.52 -1.26
CA TRP A 88 5.02 3.36 -0.66
C TRP A 88 6.53 3.60 -0.55
N LEU A 89 7.21 2.97 0.40
CA LEU A 89 8.64 3.15 0.61
C LEU A 89 9.37 1.86 0.29
N LYS A 90 10.45 1.98 -0.49
CA LYS A 90 11.37 0.90 -0.75
C LYS A 90 12.75 1.26 -0.21
N GLY A 91 13.07 0.69 0.96
CA GLY A 91 14.39 0.67 1.56
C GLY A 91 15.08 -0.68 1.33
N GLU A 92 15.73 -1.21 2.34
CA GLU A 92 16.15 -2.62 2.39
C GLU A 92 14.91 -3.52 2.43
N ASN A 93 13.91 -3.12 3.23
CA ASN A 93 12.59 -3.70 3.26
C ASN A 93 11.55 -2.73 2.67
N GLU A 94 10.39 -3.25 2.32
CA GLU A 94 9.28 -2.45 1.79
C GLU A 94 8.32 -2.04 2.90
N CYS A 95 7.85 -0.78 2.90
CA CYS A 95 6.73 -0.33 3.70
C CYS A 95 5.57 0.00 2.76
N ASP A 96 4.39 -0.57 3.01
CA ASP A 96 3.27 -0.52 2.08
C ASP A 96 2.72 0.88 1.89
N PHE A 97 2.57 1.66 2.98
CA PHE A 97 2.05 3.01 2.88
C PHE A 97 2.80 3.99 3.77
N ILE A 98 3.10 5.14 3.19
CA ILE A 98 3.51 6.36 3.87
C ILE A 98 2.41 7.39 3.61
N ALA A 99 1.72 7.80 4.67
CA ALA A 99 0.61 8.73 4.58
C ALA A 99 1.03 10.14 5.00
N PHE A 100 0.88 11.08 4.07
CA PHE A 100 1.14 12.49 4.29
C PHE A 100 -0.14 13.24 4.63
N GLU A 101 -0.03 14.08 5.63
CA GLU A 101 -1.06 15.03 6.02
C GLU A 101 -0.42 16.42 6.14
N GLN A 102 -0.95 17.39 5.42
CA GLN A 102 -0.41 18.78 5.42
C GLN A 102 1.11 18.86 5.15
N GLY A 103 1.60 18.03 4.23
CA GLY A 103 3.02 18.02 3.83
C GLY A 103 3.98 17.34 4.80
N LYS A 104 3.47 16.66 5.83
CA LYS A 104 4.26 15.86 6.78
C LYS A 104 3.78 14.42 6.80
N VAL A 105 4.70 13.49 7.03
CA VAL A 105 4.33 12.09 7.24
C VAL A 105 3.68 11.95 8.61
N SER A 106 2.41 11.58 8.62
CA SER A 106 1.65 11.31 9.85
C SER A 106 1.72 9.83 10.23
N MET A 107 1.67 8.93 9.25
CA MET A 107 1.65 7.49 9.49
C MET A 107 2.55 6.75 8.49
N ALA A 108 3.17 5.66 8.98
CA ALA A 108 3.76 4.59 8.19
C ALA A 108 2.97 3.30 8.48
N ILE A 109 2.57 2.58 7.44
CA ILE A 109 1.65 1.45 7.59
C ILE A 109 2.17 0.26 6.81
N GLN A 110 2.23 -0.89 7.51
CA GLN A 110 2.46 -2.21 6.93
C GLN A 110 1.19 -3.03 7.06
N VAL A 111 0.82 -3.76 6.02
CA VAL A 111 -0.39 -4.58 6.02
C VAL A 111 -0.03 -6.05 5.92
N CYS A 112 -0.48 -6.83 6.89
CA CYS A 112 -0.18 -8.25 6.97
C CYS A 112 -1.45 -9.04 7.31
N TRP A 113 -1.82 -10.03 6.48
CA TRP A 113 -3.00 -10.85 6.76
C TRP A 113 -2.92 -11.54 8.11
N ASN A 114 -1.77 -12.16 8.37
CA ASN A 114 -1.47 -12.84 9.62
C ASN A 114 -0.01 -12.63 10.00
N LEU A 115 0.23 -12.04 11.15
CA LEU A 115 1.57 -11.81 11.70
C LEU A 115 2.02 -13.07 12.44
N SER A 116 3.16 -13.63 12.02
CA SER A 116 3.78 -14.82 12.61
C SER A 116 5.25 -14.58 12.91
N ASP A 117 5.89 -15.46 13.67
CA ASP A 117 7.34 -15.36 13.94
C ASP A 117 8.17 -15.40 12.66
N GLU A 118 7.69 -16.10 11.61
CA GLU A 118 8.39 -16.25 10.34
C GLU A 118 8.41 -14.97 9.50
N ASN A 119 7.36 -14.14 9.57
CA ASN A 119 7.26 -12.92 8.75
C ASN A 119 7.46 -11.62 9.56
N ARG A 120 7.46 -11.69 10.88
CA ARG A 120 7.53 -10.54 11.77
C ARG A 120 8.73 -9.63 11.50
N GLU A 121 9.91 -10.20 11.34
CA GLU A 121 11.12 -9.43 11.10
C GLU A 121 11.01 -8.60 9.81
N ARG A 122 10.47 -9.19 8.75
CA ARG A 122 10.25 -8.53 7.47
C ARG A 122 9.19 -7.42 7.59
N GLU A 123 8.03 -7.72 8.20
CA GLU A 123 6.92 -6.76 8.30
C GLU A 123 7.30 -5.56 9.19
N PHE A 124 8.01 -5.80 10.28
CA PHE A 124 8.50 -4.72 11.13
C PHE A 124 9.70 -3.99 10.52
N GLY A 125 10.56 -4.66 9.75
CA GLY A 125 11.76 -4.07 9.14
C GLY A 125 11.44 -2.86 8.29
N GLY A 126 10.57 -3.00 7.30
CA GLY A 126 10.14 -1.90 6.42
C GLY A 126 9.45 -0.77 7.17
N LEU A 127 8.61 -1.11 8.15
CA LEU A 127 7.93 -0.13 8.99
C LEU A 127 8.91 0.68 9.86
N MET A 128 9.90 0.01 10.46
CA MET A 128 10.92 0.68 11.28
C MET A 128 11.82 1.59 10.45
N GLU A 129 12.22 1.16 9.24
CA GLU A 129 12.95 2.00 8.29
C GLU A 129 12.15 3.27 7.95
N ALA A 130 10.85 3.12 7.70
CA ALA A 130 9.95 4.24 7.42
C ALA A 130 9.85 5.19 8.63
N CYS A 131 9.61 4.68 9.83
CA CYS A 131 9.51 5.49 11.04
C CYS A 131 10.84 6.19 11.40
N THR A 132 11.97 5.60 11.03
CA THR A 132 13.29 6.21 11.19
C THR A 132 13.52 7.33 10.19
N SER A 133 13.12 7.11 8.93
CA SER A 133 13.21 8.10 7.85
C SER A 133 12.28 9.30 8.08
N PHE A 134 11.16 9.08 8.76
CA PHE A 134 10.15 10.10 9.05
C PHE A 134 9.88 10.23 10.56
N PRO A 135 10.80 10.90 11.30
CA PRO A 135 10.64 11.09 12.74
C PRO A 135 9.35 11.85 13.08
N GLY A 136 8.55 11.30 13.97
CA GLY A 136 7.25 11.87 14.34
C GLY A 136 6.05 11.12 13.77
N SER A 137 6.24 10.26 12.77
CA SER A 137 5.17 9.39 12.27
C SER A 137 4.81 8.31 13.30
N THR A 138 3.55 7.88 13.27
CA THR A 138 3.07 6.69 13.98
C THR A 138 3.15 5.49 13.05
N GLY A 139 3.74 4.39 13.53
CA GLY A 139 3.81 3.13 12.78
C GLY A 139 2.60 2.24 13.07
N TYR A 140 2.04 1.62 12.04
CA TYR A 140 0.96 0.64 12.16
C TYR A 140 1.33 -0.66 11.43
N VAL A 141 1.19 -1.80 12.12
CA VAL A 141 1.04 -3.10 11.47
C VAL A 141 -0.44 -3.43 11.50
N LEU A 142 -1.09 -3.38 10.35
CA LEU A 142 -2.52 -3.65 10.24
C LEU A 142 -2.75 -5.11 9.83
N THR A 143 -3.47 -5.84 10.67
CA THR A 143 -3.73 -7.27 10.50
C THR A 143 -5.21 -7.54 10.26
N LEU A 144 -5.57 -8.80 9.94
CA LEU A 144 -6.98 -9.17 9.88
C LEU A 144 -7.65 -9.16 11.26
N TYR A 145 -7.04 -9.79 12.28
CA TYR A 145 -7.62 -9.95 13.60
C TYR A 145 -6.67 -9.72 14.78
N GLN A 146 -5.34 -9.71 14.53
CA GLN A 146 -4.37 -9.68 15.61
C GLN A 146 -4.19 -8.27 16.15
N GLU A 147 -4.05 -8.21 17.47
CA GLU A 147 -3.78 -6.98 18.22
C GLU A 147 -2.69 -7.25 19.24
N GLU A 148 -1.74 -6.35 19.38
CA GLU A 148 -0.67 -6.44 20.37
C GLU A 148 -0.54 -5.12 21.13
N SER A 149 0.03 -5.20 22.32
CA SER A 149 0.37 -4.00 23.09
C SER A 149 1.34 -3.12 22.29
N PRO A 150 1.14 -1.79 22.29
CA PRO A 150 2.02 -0.89 21.56
C PRO A 150 3.49 -1.01 22.02
N THR A 151 4.40 -1.04 21.04
CA THR A 151 5.84 -1.01 21.28
C THR A 151 6.38 0.33 20.78
N GLY A 152 6.64 1.25 21.70
CA GLY A 152 7.04 2.61 21.34
C GLY A 152 5.96 3.33 20.53
N ARG A 153 6.28 3.65 19.26
CA ARG A 153 5.35 4.32 18.31
C ARG A 153 4.66 3.35 17.36
N ILE A 154 4.91 2.05 17.48
CA ILE A 154 4.33 1.04 16.62
C ILE A 154 3.12 0.40 17.30
N ARG A 155 2.03 0.32 16.58
CA ARG A 155 0.77 -0.31 17.00
C ARG A 155 0.45 -1.46 16.06
N VAL A 156 0.16 -2.63 16.63
CA VAL A 156 -0.36 -3.79 15.88
C VAL A 156 -1.84 -3.89 16.18
N MET A 157 -2.66 -3.82 15.15
CA MET A 157 -4.11 -3.85 15.35
C MET A 157 -4.88 -4.32 14.12
N PRO A 158 -6.11 -4.84 14.31
CA PRO A 158 -6.95 -5.23 13.19
C PRO A 158 -7.35 -4.03 12.31
N VAL A 159 -7.40 -4.23 10.98
CA VAL A 159 -7.83 -3.21 10.02
C VAL A 159 -9.21 -2.64 10.37
N TRP A 160 -10.17 -3.49 10.74
CA TRP A 160 -11.51 -3.02 11.09
C TRP A 160 -11.52 -2.05 12.29
N LYS A 161 -10.65 -2.31 13.29
CA LYS A 161 -10.52 -1.44 14.47
C LYS A 161 -9.89 -0.11 14.07
N TRP A 162 -8.81 -0.15 13.28
CA TRP A 162 -8.15 1.05 12.75
C TRP A 162 -9.10 1.92 11.90
N ILE A 163 -9.97 1.30 11.08
CA ILE A 163 -10.97 2.03 10.30
C ILE A 163 -11.95 2.80 11.21
N LEU A 164 -12.29 2.25 12.37
CA LEU A 164 -13.20 2.88 13.34
C LEU A 164 -12.54 3.96 14.21
N GLU A 165 -11.21 3.97 14.32
CA GLU A 165 -10.47 5.07 14.96
C GLU A 165 -10.54 6.31 14.05
N ARG A 166 -11.11 7.41 14.58
CA ARG A 166 -11.21 8.72 13.91
C ARG A 166 -10.10 9.64 14.35
#